data_16812b473923152731410df1c4a08313
#
_entry.id   16812b473923152731410df1c4a08313
#
_cell.length_a   1.000
_cell.length_b   1.000
_cell.length_c   1.000
_cell.angle_alpha   90.00
_cell.angle_beta   90.00
_cell.angle_gamma   90.00
#
_symmetry.space_group_name_H-M   'P 1'
#
loop_
_entity.id
_entity.type
_entity.pdbx_description
1 polymer ?
#
loop_
_entity_poly.entity_id
_entity_poly.type
_entity_poly.pdbx_seq_one_letter_code
_entity_poly.pdbx_strand_id
1 'polypeptide(L)'
;MKRILILIFVLYVCGAAGRAQDLKTLFVALPDSLSPLLTEVNRADFGDFLESGMKAEVKNRFGNMSEMTKLTSDYLFLKTTSASTLELKLLPLNDSVKVICAVSTYSAPAADSQITFYDTNWHELPLSDFLQLPQEDEFYLTPASTAQADSLKNLRAYADMYLWKAELSSDKPVLKFTYTTPDYLDKETAKDLMPYLKSQPVCLEWKEGKFVAREDWNPSLK
;
A
#
# COMPACT_ATOMS: atom_id res chain seq x y z
N MET A 1 -24.41 -17.60 -48.95
CA MET A 1 -24.03 -18.35 -47.75
C MET A 1 -22.62 -18.02 -47.25
N LYS A 2 -21.57 -18.03 -48.07
CA LYS A 2 -20.18 -17.71 -47.64
C LYS A 2 -19.98 -16.28 -47.06
N ARG A 3 -20.71 -15.27 -47.58
CA ARG A 3 -20.60 -13.87 -47.07
C ARG A 3 -21.27 -13.66 -45.72
N ILE A 4 -22.29 -14.42 -45.37
CA ILE A 4 -22.98 -14.37 -44.06
C ILE A 4 -22.12 -15.02 -42.98
N LEU A 5 -21.41 -16.11 -43.31
CA LEU A 5 -20.49 -16.79 -42.39
C LEU A 5 -19.30 -15.89 -41.98
N ILE A 6 -18.78 -15.08 -42.90
CA ILE A 6 -17.69 -14.12 -42.60
C ILE A 6 -18.16 -13.01 -41.67
N LEU A 7 -19.40 -12.51 -41.85
CA LEU A 7 -19.99 -11.49 -40.98
C LEU A 7 -20.22 -12.00 -39.55
N ILE A 8 -20.62 -13.26 -39.36
CA ILE A 8 -20.80 -13.88 -38.06
C ILE A 8 -19.45 -14.12 -37.36
N PHE A 9 -18.39 -14.46 -38.12
CA PHE A 9 -17.03 -14.63 -37.57
C PHE A 9 -16.42 -13.31 -37.11
N VAL A 10 -16.66 -12.20 -37.82
CA VAL A 10 -16.20 -10.85 -37.46
C VAL A 10 -16.91 -10.35 -36.18
N LEU A 11 -18.20 -10.66 -36.01
CA LEU A 11 -18.97 -10.32 -34.81
C LEU A 11 -18.51 -11.11 -33.58
N TYR A 12 -17.98 -12.34 -33.75
CA TYR A 12 -17.50 -13.16 -32.63
C TYR A 12 -16.11 -12.72 -32.13
N VAL A 13 -15.28 -12.11 -32.98
CA VAL A 13 -13.95 -11.60 -32.59
C VAL A 13 -14.02 -10.24 -31.88
N CYS A 14 -15.09 -9.45 -32.07
CA CYS A 14 -15.31 -8.17 -31.38
C CYS A 14 -15.82 -8.32 -29.93
N GLY A 15 -16.15 -9.54 -29.47
CA GLY A 15 -16.72 -9.80 -28.13
C GLY A 15 -15.71 -10.02 -27.01
N ALA A 16 -14.41 -9.98 -27.29
CA ALA A 16 -13.36 -9.95 -26.26
C ALA A 16 -13.08 -8.50 -25.82
N ALA A 17 -14.13 -7.74 -25.47
CA ALA A 17 -13.97 -6.55 -24.65
C ALA A 17 -13.34 -7.02 -23.33
N GLY A 18 -12.05 -6.75 -23.17
CA GLY A 18 -11.33 -7.07 -21.95
C GLY A 18 -12.16 -6.57 -20.76
N ARG A 19 -12.69 -7.49 -19.96
CA ARG A 19 -13.27 -7.12 -18.67
C ARG A 19 -12.19 -6.35 -17.95
N ALA A 20 -12.41 -5.07 -17.72
CA ALA A 20 -11.52 -4.30 -16.87
C ALA A 20 -11.41 -5.07 -15.54
N GLN A 21 -10.25 -5.68 -15.28
CA GLN A 21 -10.04 -6.41 -14.05
C GLN A 21 -10.21 -5.42 -12.91
N ASP A 22 -11.17 -5.69 -12.03
CA ASP A 22 -11.36 -4.95 -10.80
C ASP A 22 -10.58 -5.62 -9.66
N LEU A 23 -10.30 -4.87 -8.62
CA LEU A 23 -9.50 -5.35 -7.51
C LEU A 23 -10.22 -6.44 -6.71
N LYS A 24 -11.58 -6.44 -6.66
CA LYS A 24 -12.37 -7.50 -6.01
C LYS A 24 -12.04 -8.86 -6.63
N THR A 25 -12.14 -8.94 -7.96
CA THR A 25 -11.85 -10.19 -8.70
C THR A 25 -10.40 -10.63 -8.53
N LEU A 26 -9.44 -9.68 -8.60
CA LEU A 26 -8.03 -9.97 -8.40
C LEU A 26 -7.75 -10.46 -6.98
N PHE A 27 -8.37 -9.86 -5.95
CA PHE A 27 -8.18 -10.27 -4.56
C PHE A 27 -8.73 -11.67 -4.28
N VAL A 28 -9.87 -12.03 -4.84
CA VAL A 28 -10.40 -13.42 -4.73
C VAL A 28 -9.42 -14.42 -5.34
N ALA A 29 -8.86 -14.10 -6.51
CA ALA A 29 -7.89 -14.92 -7.21
C ALA A 29 -6.46 -14.89 -6.64
N LEU A 30 -6.20 -14.14 -5.55
CA LEU A 30 -4.90 -14.07 -4.89
C LEU A 30 -4.44 -15.49 -4.47
N PRO A 31 -3.23 -15.94 -4.86
CA PRO A 31 -2.71 -17.25 -4.45
C PRO A 31 -2.65 -17.42 -2.93
N ASP A 32 -3.02 -18.58 -2.43
CA ASP A 32 -2.99 -18.90 -1.01
C ASP A 32 -1.58 -18.76 -0.39
N SER A 33 -0.53 -18.92 -1.18
CA SER A 33 0.86 -18.68 -0.76
C SER A 33 1.13 -17.22 -0.39
N LEU A 34 0.43 -16.26 -1.02
CA LEU A 34 0.50 -14.83 -0.72
C LEU A 34 -0.55 -14.38 0.31
N SER A 35 -1.50 -15.27 0.66
CA SER A 35 -2.56 -15.01 1.63
C SER A 35 -2.72 -16.18 2.60
N PRO A 36 -1.72 -16.50 3.43
CA PRO A 36 -1.73 -17.70 4.26
C PRO A 36 -2.83 -17.70 5.33
N LEU A 37 -3.33 -16.53 5.71
CA LEU A 37 -4.39 -16.36 6.70
C LEU A 37 -5.79 -16.63 6.15
N LEU A 38 -6.02 -16.39 4.85
CA LEU A 38 -7.34 -16.37 4.23
C LEU A 38 -7.44 -17.41 3.13
N THR A 39 -8.55 -18.14 3.11
CA THR A 39 -8.92 -19.00 1.99
C THR A 39 -9.53 -18.16 0.85
N GLU A 40 -9.64 -18.73 -0.34
CA GLU A 40 -10.36 -18.09 -1.46
C GLU A 40 -11.82 -17.77 -1.07
N VAL A 41 -12.49 -18.67 -0.33
CA VAL A 41 -13.86 -18.44 0.18
C VAL A 41 -13.88 -17.23 1.12
N ASN A 42 -12.97 -17.13 2.08
CA ASN A 42 -12.89 -15.96 2.96
C ASN A 42 -12.70 -14.66 2.16
N ARG A 43 -11.88 -14.69 1.09
CA ARG A 43 -11.65 -13.51 0.25
C ARG A 43 -12.90 -13.12 -0.56
N ALA A 44 -13.69 -14.09 -1.02
CA ALA A 44 -14.96 -13.84 -1.69
C ALA A 44 -16.01 -13.26 -0.71
N ASP A 45 -16.14 -13.85 0.48
CA ASP A 45 -17.10 -13.45 1.51
C ASP A 45 -16.99 -11.97 1.89
N PHE A 46 -15.78 -11.41 1.95
CA PHE A 46 -15.59 -9.99 2.24
C PHE A 46 -16.33 -9.08 1.25
N GLY A 47 -16.23 -9.37 -0.04
CA GLY A 47 -16.90 -8.60 -1.08
C GLY A 47 -18.41 -8.68 -0.95
N ASP A 48 -18.94 -9.89 -0.71
CA ASP A 48 -20.37 -10.14 -0.60
C ASP A 48 -20.98 -9.49 0.65
N PHE A 49 -20.24 -9.48 1.78
CA PHE A 49 -20.66 -8.79 3.00
C PHE A 49 -20.71 -7.27 2.80
N LEU A 50 -19.69 -6.67 2.19
CA LEU A 50 -19.68 -5.23 1.92
C LEU A 50 -20.82 -4.83 0.97
N GLU A 51 -21.07 -5.59 -0.09
CA GLU A 51 -22.15 -5.33 -1.04
C GLU A 51 -23.55 -5.45 -0.37
N SER A 52 -23.67 -6.32 0.63
CA SER A 52 -24.90 -6.49 1.41
C SER A 52 -25.03 -5.48 2.55
N GLY A 53 -24.07 -4.55 2.72
CA GLY A 53 -24.06 -3.58 3.82
C GLY A 53 -23.79 -4.21 5.20
N MET A 54 -23.29 -5.43 5.23
CA MET A 54 -22.91 -6.12 6.46
C MET A 54 -21.47 -5.80 6.86
N LYS A 55 -21.14 -6.03 8.13
CA LYS A 55 -19.75 -6.01 8.59
C LYS A 55 -18.98 -7.13 7.87
N ALA A 56 -17.96 -6.76 7.11
CA ALA A 56 -17.15 -7.72 6.38
C ALA A 56 -16.06 -8.28 7.31
N GLU A 57 -16.41 -9.31 8.07
CA GLU A 57 -15.55 -9.96 9.05
C GLU A 57 -15.62 -11.47 8.87
N VAL A 58 -14.47 -12.12 8.77
CA VAL A 58 -14.35 -13.56 8.61
C VAL A 58 -13.38 -14.15 9.62
N LYS A 59 -13.62 -15.41 10.02
CA LYS A 59 -12.69 -16.18 10.83
C LYS A 59 -11.58 -16.72 9.92
N ASN A 60 -10.34 -16.32 10.14
CA ASN A 60 -9.20 -16.78 9.36
C ASN A 60 -8.73 -18.19 9.75
N ARG A 61 -7.76 -18.75 9.01
CA ARG A 61 -7.24 -20.12 9.21
C ARG A 61 -6.67 -20.38 10.61
N PHE A 62 -6.26 -19.35 11.34
CA PHE A 62 -5.74 -19.47 12.71
C PHE A 62 -6.80 -19.17 13.78
N GLY A 63 -8.06 -19.01 13.38
CA GLY A 63 -9.16 -18.82 14.30
C GLY A 63 -9.38 -17.39 14.77
N ASN A 64 -8.57 -16.42 14.33
CA ASN A 64 -8.72 -15.01 14.62
C ASN A 64 -9.65 -14.35 13.59
N MET A 65 -10.17 -13.17 13.94
CA MET A 65 -10.99 -12.39 13.02
C MET A 65 -10.13 -11.51 12.12
N SER A 66 -10.49 -11.51 10.83
CA SER A 66 -9.98 -10.57 9.84
C SER A 66 -11.15 -9.72 9.34
N GLU A 67 -10.93 -8.42 9.12
CA GLU A 67 -11.99 -7.45 8.78
C GLU A 67 -11.59 -6.60 7.58
N MET A 68 -12.42 -6.62 6.53
CA MET A 68 -12.28 -5.70 5.40
C MET A 68 -13.14 -4.47 5.66
N THR A 69 -12.53 -3.29 5.72
CA THR A 69 -13.26 -2.05 6.01
C THR A 69 -13.49 -1.19 4.77
N LYS A 70 -12.76 -1.43 3.69
CA LYS A 70 -12.94 -0.73 2.41
C LYS A 70 -12.61 -1.62 1.23
N LEU A 71 -13.46 -1.57 0.21
CA LEU A 71 -13.27 -2.19 -1.09
C LEU A 71 -13.87 -1.29 -2.17
N THR A 72 -13.07 -0.95 -3.16
CA THR A 72 -13.48 -0.23 -4.37
C THR A 72 -12.97 -0.99 -5.59
N SER A 73 -13.23 -0.48 -6.80
CA SER A 73 -12.72 -1.10 -8.03
C SER A 73 -11.18 -1.13 -8.12
N ASP A 74 -10.48 -0.27 -7.36
CA ASP A 74 -9.04 -0.10 -7.43
C ASP A 74 -8.33 -0.05 -6.07
N TYR A 75 -9.06 -0.12 -4.95
CA TYR A 75 -8.48 -0.06 -3.59
C TYR A 75 -9.16 -1.03 -2.63
N LEU A 76 -8.37 -1.60 -1.72
CA LEU A 76 -8.80 -2.49 -0.65
C LEU A 76 -8.03 -2.19 0.62
N PHE A 77 -8.73 -2.18 1.76
CA PHE A 77 -8.13 -2.15 3.09
C PHE A 77 -8.65 -3.31 3.94
N LEU A 78 -7.74 -4.15 4.39
CA LEU A 78 -8.00 -5.35 5.17
C LEU A 78 -7.17 -5.34 6.45
N LYS A 79 -7.82 -5.45 7.60
CA LYS A 79 -7.18 -5.85 8.86
C LYS A 79 -7.04 -7.37 8.84
N THR A 80 -5.84 -7.86 8.64
CA THR A 80 -5.57 -9.30 8.60
C THR A 80 -5.55 -9.91 9.99
N THR A 81 -5.06 -9.15 10.98
CA THR A 81 -5.11 -9.47 12.42
C THR A 81 -5.29 -8.18 13.23
N SER A 82 -5.28 -8.26 14.57
CA SER A 82 -5.28 -7.07 15.44
C SER A 82 -4.02 -6.21 15.33
N ALA A 83 -2.92 -6.78 14.81
CA ALA A 83 -1.61 -6.12 14.69
C ALA A 83 -1.08 -6.05 13.26
N SER A 84 -1.89 -6.44 12.26
CA SER A 84 -1.44 -6.41 10.87
C SER A 84 -2.55 -6.02 9.90
N THR A 85 -2.17 -5.26 8.87
CA THR A 85 -3.06 -4.80 7.82
C THR A 85 -2.47 -5.10 6.43
N LEU A 86 -3.35 -5.21 5.45
CA LEU A 86 -3.01 -5.29 4.03
C LEU A 86 -3.81 -4.21 3.29
N GLU A 87 -3.11 -3.38 2.55
CA GLU A 87 -3.69 -2.47 1.58
C GLU A 87 -3.28 -2.89 0.18
N LEU A 88 -4.24 -2.90 -0.74
CA LEU A 88 -3.98 -3.11 -2.16
C LEU A 88 -4.48 -1.92 -2.96
N LYS A 89 -3.68 -1.48 -3.92
CA LYS A 89 -4.09 -0.46 -4.90
C LYS A 89 -3.76 -0.93 -6.31
N LEU A 90 -4.76 -0.89 -7.17
CA LEU A 90 -4.60 -1.19 -8.60
C LEU A 90 -4.23 0.11 -9.32
N LEU A 91 -3.04 0.17 -9.90
CA LEU A 91 -2.46 1.36 -10.50
C LEU A 91 -2.29 1.17 -12.02
N PRO A 92 -2.63 2.17 -12.85
CA PRO A 92 -2.41 2.08 -14.28
C PRO A 92 -0.92 2.21 -14.60
N LEU A 93 -0.35 1.24 -15.31
CA LEU A 93 0.98 1.34 -15.88
C LEU A 93 0.94 2.05 -17.25
N ASN A 94 -0.13 1.76 -18.01
CA ASN A 94 -0.50 2.41 -19.26
C ASN A 94 -2.01 2.20 -19.50
N ASP A 95 -2.51 2.55 -20.68
CA ASP A 95 -3.94 2.46 -21.02
C ASP A 95 -4.52 1.05 -20.92
N SER A 96 -3.70 0.01 -21.01
CA SER A 96 -4.14 -1.39 -21.08
C SER A 96 -3.61 -2.27 -19.95
N VAL A 97 -2.52 -1.86 -19.29
CA VAL A 97 -1.83 -2.65 -18.28
C VAL A 97 -1.92 -1.98 -16.93
N LYS A 98 -2.23 -2.76 -15.91
CA LYS A 98 -2.25 -2.32 -14.50
C LYS A 98 -1.28 -3.16 -13.68
N VAL A 99 -0.82 -2.57 -12.59
CA VAL A 99 -0.02 -3.24 -11.56
C VAL A 99 -0.72 -3.11 -10.20
N ILE A 100 -0.48 -4.05 -9.32
CA ILE A 100 -1.00 -4.06 -7.95
C ILE A 100 0.13 -3.60 -7.03
N CYS A 101 -0.08 -2.51 -6.30
CA CYS A 101 0.76 -2.12 -5.17
C CYS A 101 0.15 -2.72 -3.90
N ALA A 102 0.90 -3.56 -3.20
CA ALA A 102 0.52 -4.17 -1.94
C ALA A 102 1.36 -3.57 -0.81
N VAL A 103 0.69 -3.09 0.24
CA VAL A 103 1.33 -2.59 1.47
C VAL A 103 0.88 -3.48 2.62
N SER A 104 1.81 -4.24 3.18
CA SER A 104 1.60 -5.04 4.40
C SER A 104 2.23 -4.32 5.58
N THR A 105 1.44 -4.01 6.61
CA THR A 105 1.92 -3.31 7.81
C THR A 105 1.76 -4.20 9.03
N TYR A 106 2.80 -4.24 9.85
CA TYR A 106 2.83 -4.90 11.16
C TYR A 106 3.07 -3.85 12.24
N SER A 107 2.28 -3.88 13.32
CA SER A 107 2.30 -2.85 14.37
C SER A 107 2.50 -3.52 15.73
N ALA A 108 3.77 -3.67 16.17
CA ALA A 108 4.09 -4.18 17.50
C ALA A 108 5.58 -3.96 17.88
N PRO A 109 5.98 -2.94 18.66
CA PRO A 109 5.21 -1.80 19.14
C PRO A 109 5.04 -0.68 18.11
N ALA A 110 6.05 -0.45 17.25
CA ALA A 110 5.99 0.51 16.15
C ALA A 110 5.43 -0.15 14.89
N ALA A 111 4.78 0.64 14.04
CA ALA A 111 4.35 0.17 12.75
C ALA A 111 5.53 0.07 11.78
N ASP A 112 5.63 -1.05 11.07
CA ASP A 112 6.57 -1.24 9.98
C ASP A 112 5.85 -1.81 8.76
N SER A 113 6.20 -1.34 7.56
CA SER A 113 5.51 -1.70 6.34
C SER A 113 6.44 -2.30 5.30
N GLN A 114 5.94 -3.31 4.63
CA GLN A 114 6.56 -3.88 3.44
C GLN A 114 5.72 -3.52 2.21
N ILE A 115 6.37 -3.09 1.14
CA ILE A 115 5.72 -2.77 -0.13
C ILE A 115 6.18 -3.78 -1.18
N THR A 116 5.22 -4.34 -1.90
CA THR A 116 5.48 -5.28 -2.99
C THR A 116 4.60 -4.91 -4.19
N PHE A 117 5.15 -5.01 -5.39
CA PHE A 117 4.38 -4.85 -6.62
C PHE A 117 4.14 -6.19 -7.29
N TYR A 118 2.95 -6.36 -7.87
CA TYR A 118 2.58 -7.55 -8.64
C TYR A 118 1.96 -7.14 -9.98
N ASP A 119 2.10 -8.03 -10.97
CA ASP A 119 1.22 -7.99 -12.13
C ASP A 119 -0.20 -8.49 -11.76
N THR A 120 -1.14 -8.42 -12.68
CA THR A 120 -2.52 -8.87 -12.45
C THR A 120 -2.69 -10.40 -12.39
N ASN A 121 -1.61 -11.16 -12.54
CA ASN A 121 -1.54 -12.60 -12.32
C ASN A 121 -0.80 -12.97 -11.02
N TRP A 122 -0.48 -11.98 -10.18
CA TRP A 122 0.22 -12.10 -8.92
C TRP A 122 1.68 -12.57 -9.04
N HIS A 123 2.34 -12.32 -10.17
CA HIS A 123 3.78 -12.42 -10.26
C HIS A 123 4.41 -11.16 -9.68
N GLU A 124 5.37 -11.36 -8.78
CA GLU A 124 6.09 -10.25 -8.16
C GLU A 124 6.93 -9.50 -9.20
N LEU A 125 6.91 -8.17 -9.09
CA LEU A 125 7.66 -7.26 -9.95
C LEU A 125 8.74 -6.54 -9.12
N PRO A 126 9.89 -6.17 -9.74
CA PRO A 126 10.94 -5.47 -9.02
C PRO A 126 10.46 -4.13 -8.45
N LEU A 127 10.61 -3.93 -7.15
CA LEU A 127 10.22 -2.68 -6.46
C LEU A 127 10.85 -1.44 -7.09
N SER A 128 12.13 -1.55 -7.47
CA SER A 128 12.93 -0.47 -8.07
C SER A 128 12.35 0.12 -9.35
N ASP A 129 11.52 -0.64 -10.07
CA ASP A 129 10.91 -0.18 -11.32
C ASP A 129 9.79 0.84 -11.05
N PHE A 130 9.20 0.81 -9.85
CA PHE A 130 7.99 1.56 -9.49
C PHE A 130 8.18 2.54 -8.35
N LEU A 131 9.16 2.32 -7.47
CA LEU A 131 9.30 3.06 -6.22
C LEU A 131 10.76 3.15 -5.79
N GLN A 132 11.19 4.36 -5.49
CA GLN A 132 12.36 4.61 -4.66
C GLN A 132 11.87 4.90 -3.23
N LEU A 133 12.26 4.05 -2.28
CA LEU A 133 11.91 4.25 -0.88
C LEU A 133 12.54 5.53 -0.33
N PRO A 134 11.83 6.28 0.52
CA PRO A 134 12.40 7.45 1.19
C PRO A 134 13.64 7.06 1.98
N GLN A 135 14.62 7.96 2.01
CA GLN A 135 15.77 7.82 2.89
C GLN A 135 15.41 8.35 4.28
N GLU A 136 16.04 7.83 5.33
CA GLU A 136 15.76 8.24 6.71
C GLU A 136 15.87 9.75 6.91
N ASP A 137 16.85 10.40 6.29
CA ASP A 137 17.06 11.86 6.38
C ASP A 137 15.87 12.67 5.83
N GLU A 138 15.03 12.09 4.99
CA GLU A 138 13.84 12.77 4.46
C GLU A 138 12.78 13.04 5.54
N PHE A 139 12.84 12.34 6.68
CA PHE A 139 11.93 12.55 7.80
C PHE A 139 12.43 13.55 8.82
N TYR A 140 13.70 13.98 8.71
CA TYR A 140 14.31 14.93 9.66
C TYR A 140 14.30 16.37 9.15
N LEU A 141 14.20 17.29 10.09
CA LEU A 141 14.47 18.71 9.85
C LEU A 141 15.97 18.95 9.74
N THR A 142 16.37 19.90 8.90
CA THR A 142 17.77 20.33 8.84
C THR A 142 18.13 21.08 10.14
N PRO A 143 19.17 20.65 10.91
CA PRO A 143 19.58 21.36 12.11
C PRO A 143 20.01 22.78 11.82
N ALA A 144 19.57 23.74 12.66
CA ALA A 144 19.86 25.16 12.47
C ALA A 144 21.23 25.55 13.02
N SER A 145 21.92 24.70 13.81
CA SER A 145 23.23 24.95 14.40
C SER A 145 24.03 23.66 14.58
N THR A 146 25.34 23.79 14.74
CA THR A 146 26.24 22.65 15.03
C THR A 146 25.84 21.94 16.31
N ALA A 147 25.45 22.67 17.36
CA ALA A 147 25.00 22.06 18.62
C ALA A 147 23.74 21.20 18.43
N GLN A 148 22.79 21.65 17.60
CA GLN A 148 21.61 20.84 17.24
C GLN A 148 21.98 19.62 16.40
N ALA A 149 22.93 19.76 15.47
CA ALA A 149 23.42 18.65 14.67
C ALA A 149 24.10 17.56 15.54
N ASP A 150 24.90 17.97 16.51
CA ASP A 150 25.53 17.04 17.46
C ASP A 150 24.50 16.36 18.36
N SER A 151 23.51 17.10 18.85
CA SER A 151 22.41 16.53 19.66
C SER A 151 21.60 15.52 18.83
N LEU A 152 21.22 15.86 17.60
CA LEU A 152 20.50 14.96 16.70
C LEU A 152 21.31 13.68 16.41
N LYS A 153 22.62 13.84 16.13
CA LYS A 153 23.52 12.69 15.90
C LYS A 153 23.52 11.73 17.09
N ASN A 154 23.56 12.27 18.32
CA ASN A 154 23.53 11.46 19.53
C ASN A 154 22.16 10.75 19.69
N LEU A 155 21.03 11.45 19.45
CA LEU A 155 19.70 10.87 19.54
C LEU A 155 19.48 9.76 18.49
N ARG A 156 19.97 9.94 17.28
CA ARG A 156 19.90 8.93 16.20
C ARG A 156 20.72 7.67 16.53
N ALA A 157 21.72 7.76 17.40
CA ALA A 157 22.45 6.58 17.87
C ALA A 157 21.60 5.63 18.73
N TYR A 158 20.52 6.14 19.32
CA TYR A 158 19.52 5.32 20.04
C TYR A 158 18.38 4.86 19.13
N ALA A 159 18.12 5.61 18.03
CA ALA A 159 17.13 5.29 17.01
C ALA A 159 17.75 4.38 15.92
N ASP A 160 18.28 3.22 16.33
CA ASP A 160 19.06 2.29 15.50
C ASP A 160 18.22 1.45 14.52
N MET A 161 16.90 1.57 14.59
CA MET A 161 15.96 0.90 13.68
C MET A 161 15.26 1.95 12.80
N TYR A 162 15.39 1.80 11.49
CA TYR A 162 14.66 2.63 10.52
C TYR A 162 13.30 2.02 10.22
N LEU A 163 12.28 2.43 10.98
CA LEU A 163 10.91 1.95 10.87
C LEU A 163 10.01 3.03 10.25
N TRP A 164 9.14 2.61 9.36
CA TRP A 164 8.17 3.50 8.72
C TRP A 164 6.88 2.76 8.37
N LYS A 165 5.77 3.48 8.48
CA LYS A 165 4.46 3.05 8.04
C LYS A 165 4.16 3.63 6.67
N ALA A 166 3.80 2.77 5.71
CA ALA A 166 3.26 3.18 4.43
C ALA A 166 1.73 3.08 4.42
N GLU A 167 1.06 4.00 3.74
CA GLU A 167 -0.39 4.03 3.58
C GLU A 167 -0.76 4.45 2.15
N LEU A 168 -1.57 3.64 1.48
CA LEU A 168 -2.14 3.96 0.18
C LEU A 168 -3.40 4.82 0.35
N SER A 169 -3.53 5.88 -0.44
CA SER A 169 -4.78 6.63 -0.47
C SER A 169 -5.86 5.86 -1.22
N SER A 170 -7.05 5.75 -0.63
CA SER A 170 -8.19 5.12 -1.30
C SER A 170 -8.69 5.88 -2.52
N ASP A 171 -8.57 7.22 -2.50
CA ASP A 171 -9.25 8.11 -3.45
C ASP A 171 -8.28 8.69 -4.50
N LYS A 172 -6.98 8.64 -4.22
CA LYS A 172 -5.92 9.19 -5.09
C LYS A 172 -4.80 8.16 -5.27
N PRO A 173 -4.05 8.21 -6.34
CA PRO A 173 -2.88 7.36 -6.52
C PRO A 173 -1.67 7.91 -5.74
N VAL A 174 -1.80 7.97 -4.42
CA VAL A 174 -0.81 8.55 -3.49
C VAL A 174 -0.41 7.51 -2.47
N LEU A 175 0.89 7.43 -2.20
CA LEU A 175 1.52 6.63 -1.17
C LEU A 175 2.17 7.57 -0.14
N LYS A 176 1.84 7.39 1.14
CA LYS A 176 2.37 8.18 2.26
C LYS A 176 3.30 7.32 3.10
N PHE A 177 4.38 7.93 3.59
CA PHE A 177 5.31 7.34 4.54
C PHE A 177 5.39 8.18 5.80
N THR A 178 5.15 7.54 6.94
CA THR A 178 5.29 8.13 8.27
C THR A 178 6.43 7.43 9.00
N TYR A 179 7.36 8.18 9.55
CA TYR A 179 8.44 7.64 10.37
C TYR A 179 7.92 7.20 11.73
N THR A 180 8.10 5.94 12.07
CA THR A 180 7.51 5.29 13.24
C THR A 180 8.54 4.80 14.27
N THR A 181 9.83 4.97 14.00
CA THR A 181 10.92 4.66 14.94
C THR A 181 10.70 5.26 16.34
N PRO A 182 10.17 6.50 16.51
CA PRO A 182 9.89 7.05 17.85
C PRO A 182 8.93 6.20 18.69
N ASP A 183 8.01 5.45 18.07
CA ASP A 183 7.06 4.58 18.77
C ASP A 183 7.74 3.33 19.38
N TYR A 184 8.96 3.03 18.93
CA TYR A 184 9.79 1.94 19.42
C TYR A 184 10.71 2.36 20.57
N LEU A 185 11.04 3.66 20.66
CA LEU A 185 11.98 4.20 21.64
C LEU A 185 11.35 4.33 23.05
N ASP A 186 12.17 4.45 24.06
CA ASP A 186 11.68 4.88 25.36
C ASP A 186 11.12 6.32 25.29
N LYS A 187 10.26 6.67 26.25
CA LYS A 187 9.49 7.91 26.21
C LYS A 187 10.35 9.18 26.27
N GLU A 188 11.50 9.13 26.92
CA GLU A 188 12.39 10.29 27.06
C GLU A 188 13.15 10.52 25.75
N THR A 189 13.78 9.49 25.22
CA THR A 189 14.46 9.55 23.92
C THR A 189 13.49 9.94 22.79
N ALA A 190 12.29 9.34 22.74
CA ALA A 190 11.27 9.70 21.77
C ALA A 190 10.88 11.19 21.85
N LYS A 191 10.64 11.70 23.07
CA LYS A 191 10.31 13.10 23.32
C LYS A 191 11.41 14.06 22.85
N ASP A 192 12.67 13.69 23.08
CA ASP A 192 13.81 14.52 22.70
C ASP A 192 14.09 14.48 21.19
N LEU A 193 13.71 13.40 20.51
CA LEU A 193 13.84 13.23 19.06
C LEU A 193 12.75 13.98 18.29
N MET A 194 11.50 14.04 18.79
CA MET A 194 10.35 14.62 18.12
C MET A 194 10.57 16.04 17.55
N PRO A 195 11.28 16.98 18.25
CA PRO A 195 11.53 18.32 17.71
C PRO A 195 12.39 18.36 16.45
N TYR A 196 13.10 17.29 16.14
CA TYR A 196 13.93 17.16 14.94
C TYR A 196 13.21 16.50 13.77
N LEU A 197 11.99 16.01 13.97
CA LEU A 197 11.24 15.33 12.92
C LEU A 197 10.30 16.29 12.18
N LYS A 198 10.12 16.04 10.90
CA LYS A 198 9.09 16.71 10.10
C LYS A 198 7.71 16.27 10.59
N SER A 199 6.80 17.22 10.75
CA SER A 199 5.41 16.97 11.19
C SER A 199 4.54 16.33 10.10
N GLN A 200 4.99 16.37 8.86
CA GLN A 200 4.24 15.88 7.71
C GLN A 200 4.87 14.58 7.16
N PRO A 201 4.07 13.63 6.72
CA PRO A 201 4.57 12.41 6.08
C PRO A 201 5.24 12.72 4.74
N VAL A 202 6.15 11.87 4.28
CA VAL A 202 6.63 11.89 2.90
C VAL A 202 5.53 11.34 2.00
N CYS A 203 5.15 12.11 0.97
CA CYS A 203 4.08 11.72 0.05
C CYS A 203 4.62 11.58 -1.38
N LEU A 204 4.33 10.43 -1.98
CA LEU A 204 4.64 10.14 -3.37
C LEU A 204 3.34 10.02 -4.16
N GLU A 205 3.33 10.45 -5.41
CA GLU A 205 2.20 10.34 -6.32
C GLU A 205 2.56 9.44 -7.51
N TRP A 206 1.62 8.60 -7.92
CA TRP A 206 1.80 7.73 -9.07
C TRP A 206 1.69 8.54 -10.37
N LYS A 207 2.78 8.63 -11.11
CA LYS A 207 2.87 9.32 -12.41
C LYS A 207 3.69 8.47 -13.37
N GLU A 208 3.19 8.31 -14.59
CA GLU A 208 3.92 7.62 -15.68
C GLU A 208 4.49 6.24 -15.27
N GLY A 209 3.69 5.48 -14.53
CA GLY A 209 4.06 4.11 -14.14
C GLY A 209 4.99 3.98 -12.93
N LYS A 210 5.20 5.05 -12.13
CA LYS A 210 5.99 5.01 -10.88
C LYS A 210 5.52 6.02 -9.85
N PHE A 211 5.85 5.76 -8.60
CA PHE A 211 5.70 6.73 -7.53
C PHE A 211 6.85 7.75 -7.55
N VAL A 212 6.50 9.02 -7.62
CA VAL A 212 7.45 10.14 -7.62
C VAL A 212 7.07 11.14 -6.53
N ALA A 213 8.03 11.92 -6.04
CA ALA A 213 7.76 12.98 -5.08
C ALA A 213 6.74 13.98 -5.67
N ARG A 214 5.79 14.40 -4.84
CA ARG A 214 4.83 15.43 -5.25
C ARG A 214 5.53 16.78 -5.39
N GLU A 215 5.32 17.47 -6.51
CA GLU A 215 5.95 18.77 -6.79
C GLU A 215 5.47 19.88 -5.83
N ASP A 216 4.22 19.78 -5.35
CA ASP A 216 3.63 20.70 -4.38
C ASP A 216 3.95 20.33 -2.91
N TRP A 217 4.67 19.25 -2.71
CA TRP A 217 5.17 18.83 -1.40
C TRP A 217 6.47 19.60 -1.06
N ASN A 218 6.33 20.86 -0.64
CA ASN A 218 7.41 21.62 -0.04
C ASN A 218 7.15 21.75 1.48
N PRO A 219 7.84 20.98 2.33
CA PRO A 219 7.69 21.06 3.79
C PRO A 219 8.15 22.43 4.35
N SER A 220 8.75 23.28 3.51
CA SER A 220 9.29 24.59 3.90
C SER A 220 8.30 25.76 3.67
N LEU A 221 7.08 25.50 3.14
CA LEU A 221 6.09 26.54 2.83
C LEU A 221 4.91 26.53 3.82
N LYS A 222 5.18 26.51 5.12
CA LYS A 222 4.24 26.99 6.15
C LYS A 222 5.00 27.71 7.26
#